data_40bb852a50b9892dd29024d99564e3cd
#
_entry.id   40bb852a50b9892dd29024d99564e3cd
#
_cell.length_a   1.000
_cell.length_b   1.000
_cell.length_c   1.000
_cell.angle_alpha   90.00
_cell.angle_beta   90.00
_cell.angle_gamma   90.00
#
_symmetry.space_group_name_H-M   'P 1'
#
loop_
_entity.id
_entity.type
_entity.pdbx_description
1 polymer ?
#
loop_
_entity_poly.entity_id
_entity_poly.type
_entity_poly.pdbx_seq_one_letter_code
_entity_poly.pdbx_strand_id
1 'polypeptide(L)'
;MLELLYATGMRVSEMLHLQIFDVNLQFGYVVCNENGKERIIPIGIPCKKAMERYLQTARTVFVKDEKETALFTNCSGKAMSRQGFWKVLKGYADDAGIKRDIAPHTLRHSFAVHMLQNGADIRSVQEMLGHSDISTTQVYPVSYTHLRAHETSA
;
A
#
# COMPACT_ATOMS: atom_id res chain seq x y z
N MET A 1 -2.03 -0.56 7.82
CA MET A 1 -2.62 -0.73 6.47
C MET A 1 -2.38 0.46 5.56
N LEU A 2 -2.78 1.66 5.95
CA LEU A 2 -2.65 2.85 5.09
C LEU A 2 -1.20 3.17 4.73
N GLU A 3 -0.29 3.09 5.69
CA GLU A 3 1.14 3.30 5.44
C GLU A 3 1.68 2.32 4.39
N LEU A 4 1.25 1.07 4.46
CA LEU A 4 1.69 0.05 3.51
C LEU A 4 1.13 0.31 2.11
N LEU A 5 -0.15 0.66 2.00
CA LEU A 5 -0.76 0.99 0.71
C LEU A 5 -0.08 2.19 0.05
N TYR A 6 0.21 3.22 0.83
CA TYR A 6 0.87 4.42 0.32
C TYR A 6 2.31 4.11 -0.09
N ALA A 7 3.04 3.36 0.73
CA ALA A 7 4.44 3.04 0.48
C ALA A 7 4.65 2.11 -0.72
N THR A 8 3.71 1.23 -1.01
CA THR A 8 3.87 0.18 -2.02
C THR A 8 3.01 0.38 -3.26
N GLY A 9 1.91 1.11 -3.13
CA GLY A 9 0.93 1.25 -4.21
C GLY A 9 0.20 -0.03 -4.57
N MET A 10 0.29 -1.07 -3.73
CA MET A 10 -0.41 -2.33 -4.01
C MET A 10 -1.92 -2.15 -3.95
N ARG A 11 -2.64 -3.09 -4.53
CA ARG A 11 -4.10 -3.11 -4.44
C ARG A 11 -4.55 -3.52 -3.04
N VAL A 12 -5.73 -3.05 -2.63
CA VAL A 12 -6.32 -3.44 -1.34
C VAL A 12 -6.45 -4.96 -1.22
N SER A 13 -6.90 -5.62 -2.27
CA SER A 13 -7.02 -7.09 -2.27
C SER A 13 -5.69 -7.78 -2.06
N GLU A 14 -4.62 -7.29 -2.68
CA GLU A 14 -3.27 -7.83 -2.47
C GLU A 14 -2.82 -7.65 -1.01
N MET A 15 -3.05 -6.48 -0.45
CA MET A 15 -2.72 -6.19 0.95
C MET A 15 -3.48 -7.10 1.91
N LEU A 16 -4.77 -7.30 1.68
CA LEU A 16 -5.61 -8.12 2.56
C LEU A 16 -5.27 -9.62 2.48
N HIS A 17 -4.64 -10.05 1.40
CA HIS A 17 -4.17 -11.44 1.26
C HIS A 17 -2.75 -11.67 1.80
N LEU A 18 -2.05 -10.62 2.23
CA LEU A 18 -0.70 -10.78 2.80
C LEU A 18 -0.73 -11.64 4.06
N GLN A 19 0.28 -12.50 4.15
CA GLN A 19 0.52 -13.33 5.33
C GLN A 19 1.71 -12.77 6.11
N ILE A 20 1.85 -13.16 7.36
CA ILE A 20 2.96 -12.67 8.20
C ILE A 20 4.33 -12.99 7.59
N PHE A 21 4.45 -14.10 6.89
CA PHE A 21 5.71 -14.52 6.26
C PHE A 21 5.98 -13.81 4.92
N ASP A 22 5.04 -13.02 4.40
CA ASP A 22 5.25 -12.21 3.20
C ASP A 22 6.00 -10.90 3.48
N VAL A 23 6.21 -10.58 4.74
CA VAL A 23 6.86 -9.35 5.16
C VAL A 23 8.23 -9.66 5.75
N ASN A 24 9.26 -8.99 5.23
CA ASN A 24 10.61 -9.05 5.80
C ASN A 24 10.98 -7.66 6.31
N LEU A 25 10.86 -7.46 7.63
CA LEU A 25 11.17 -6.18 8.25
C LEU A 25 12.67 -5.96 8.42
N GLN A 26 13.45 -7.03 8.47
CA GLN A 26 14.91 -6.92 8.57
C GLN A 26 15.50 -6.26 7.32
N PHE A 27 15.08 -6.72 6.14
CA PHE A 27 15.55 -6.19 4.87
C PHE A 27 14.62 -5.12 4.28
N GLY A 28 13.43 -4.94 4.86
CA GLY A 28 12.52 -3.87 4.46
C GLY A 28 11.81 -4.09 3.14
N TYR A 29 11.19 -5.26 2.95
CA TYR A 29 10.39 -5.52 1.76
C TYR A 29 9.15 -6.36 2.08
N VAL A 30 8.19 -6.35 1.16
CA VAL A 30 7.03 -7.23 1.17
C VAL A 30 6.96 -7.99 -0.16
N VAL A 31 6.44 -9.21 -0.10
CA VAL A 31 6.22 -10.04 -1.28
C VAL A 31 4.73 -10.03 -1.60
N CYS A 32 4.37 -9.47 -2.75
CA CYS A 32 3.01 -9.51 -3.28
C CYS A 32 2.87 -10.65 -4.27
N ASN A 33 1.76 -11.36 -4.20
CA ASN A 33 1.42 -12.38 -5.17
C ASN A 33 0.13 -11.98 -5.89
N GLU A 34 0.21 -11.86 -7.21
CA GLU A 34 -0.95 -11.60 -8.05
C GLU A 34 -0.95 -12.61 -9.21
N ASN A 35 -2.00 -13.43 -9.29
CA ASN A 35 -2.18 -14.41 -10.36
C ASN A 35 -0.96 -15.35 -10.53
N GLY A 36 -0.36 -15.76 -9.42
CA GLY A 36 0.81 -16.63 -9.43
C GLY A 36 2.14 -15.93 -9.71
N LYS A 37 2.12 -14.60 -9.92
CA LYS A 37 3.34 -13.81 -10.09
C LYS A 37 3.68 -13.10 -8.78
N GLU A 38 4.89 -13.30 -8.33
CA GLU A 38 5.39 -12.63 -7.13
C GLU A 38 6.09 -11.33 -7.51
N ARG A 39 5.82 -10.28 -6.73
CA ARG A 39 6.54 -9.01 -6.80
C ARG A 39 7.15 -8.72 -5.45
N ILE A 40 8.41 -8.36 -5.43
CA ILE A 40 9.09 -7.90 -4.22
C ILE A 40 9.08 -6.38 -4.24
N ILE A 41 8.44 -5.78 -3.22
CA ILE A 41 8.31 -4.33 -3.14
C ILE A 41 9.05 -3.84 -1.90
N PRO A 42 10.05 -2.96 -2.06
CA PRO A 42 10.73 -2.37 -0.91
C PRO A 42 9.79 -1.44 -0.14
N ILE A 43 9.96 -1.41 1.17
CA ILE A 43 9.23 -0.47 2.03
C ILE A 43 10.24 0.46 2.71
N GLY A 44 9.85 1.73 2.83
CA GLY A 44 10.68 2.71 3.49
C GLY A 44 10.60 2.63 5.02
N ILE A 45 11.44 3.42 5.67
CA ILE A 45 11.55 3.44 7.13
C ILE A 45 10.22 3.75 7.84
N PRO A 46 9.42 4.75 7.40
CA PRO A 46 8.15 5.02 8.08
C PRO A 46 7.18 3.84 8.03
N CYS A 47 7.10 3.17 6.88
CA CYS A 47 6.25 1.99 6.72
C CYS A 47 6.77 0.83 7.59
N LYS A 48 8.07 0.60 7.58
CA LYS A 48 8.70 -0.43 8.41
C LYS A 48 8.38 -0.23 9.89
N LYS A 49 8.52 0.99 10.39
CA LYS A 49 8.20 1.31 11.79
C LYS A 49 6.73 1.09 12.12
N ALA A 50 5.84 1.49 11.23
CA ALA A 50 4.40 1.27 11.39
C ALA A 50 4.06 -0.22 11.44
N MET A 51 4.70 -1.02 10.59
CA MET A 51 4.51 -2.47 10.54
C MET A 51 5.04 -3.15 11.81
N GLU A 52 6.22 -2.77 12.26
CA GLU A 52 6.80 -3.28 13.52
C GLU A 52 5.86 -3.00 14.68
N ARG A 53 5.38 -1.76 14.79
CA ARG A 53 4.46 -1.37 15.84
C ARG A 53 3.16 -2.17 15.80
N TYR A 54 2.59 -2.35 14.63
CA TYR A 54 1.36 -3.13 14.44
C TYR A 54 1.56 -4.58 14.89
N LEU A 55 2.64 -5.22 14.45
CA LEU A 55 2.92 -6.62 14.76
C LEU A 55 3.18 -6.84 16.26
N GLN A 56 3.78 -5.87 16.92
CA GLN A 56 4.12 -5.97 18.35
C GLN A 56 2.96 -5.60 19.28
N THR A 57 2.01 -4.81 18.81
CA THR A 57 0.92 -4.28 19.65
C THR A 57 -0.45 -4.79 19.22
N ALA A 58 -1.07 -4.18 18.22
CA ALA A 58 -2.45 -4.44 17.86
C ALA A 58 -2.69 -5.90 17.45
N ARG A 59 -1.83 -6.45 16.59
CA ARG A 59 -2.01 -7.83 16.13
C ARG A 59 -1.92 -8.84 17.27
N THR A 60 -1.02 -8.65 18.20
CA THR A 60 -0.87 -9.55 19.36
C THR A 60 -2.09 -9.52 20.27
N VAL A 61 -2.76 -8.37 20.35
CA VAL A 61 -3.99 -8.22 21.12
C VAL A 61 -5.18 -8.93 20.44
N PHE A 62 -5.30 -8.75 19.11
CA PHE A 62 -6.44 -9.28 18.36
C PHE A 62 -6.35 -10.77 18.08
N VAL A 63 -5.18 -11.28 17.77
CA VAL A 63 -4.98 -12.68 17.36
C VAL A 63 -4.80 -13.55 18.59
N LYS A 64 -5.73 -14.46 18.79
CA LYS A 64 -5.70 -15.44 19.88
C LYS A 64 -5.28 -16.82 19.41
N ASP A 65 -5.49 -17.14 18.13
CA ASP A 65 -5.12 -18.41 17.52
C ASP A 65 -3.73 -18.29 16.90
N GLU A 66 -2.77 -19.02 17.44
CA GLU A 66 -1.39 -19.02 16.95
C GLU A 66 -1.24 -19.50 15.50
N LYS A 67 -2.26 -20.21 15.00
CA LYS A 67 -2.28 -20.67 13.61
C LYS A 67 -2.70 -19.60 12.61
N GLU A 68 -3.22 -18.45 13.09
CA GLU A 68 -3.63 -17.38 12.21
C GLU A 68 -2.41 -16.72 11.58
N THR A 69 -2.29 -16.79 10.27
CA THR A 69 -1.15 -16.24 9.52
C THR A 69 -1.47 -14.95 8.77
N ALA A 70 -2.76 -14.56 8.69
CA ALA A 70 -3.12 -13.30 8.04
C ALA A 70 -2.38 -12.13 8.69
N LEU A 71 -1.76 -11.29 7.87
CA LEU A 71 -1.02 -10.12 8.37
C LEU A 71 -1.97 -9.13 9.04
N PHE A 72 -3.00 -8.71 8.31
CA PHE A 72 -3.98 -7.75 8.82
C PHE A 72 -5.25 -8.48 9.28
N THR A 73 -5.60 -8.25 10.52
CA THR A 73 -6.75 -8.91 11.15
C THR A 73 -7.75 -7.89 11.68
N ASN A 74 -8.98 -8.33 11.87
CA ASN A 74 -10.02 -7.57 12.55
C ASN A 74 -9.89 -7.72 14.07
N CYS A 75 -10.78 -7.09 14.81
CA CYS A 75 -10.81 -7.16 16.28
C CYS A 75 -11.06 -8.57 16.82
N SER A 76 -11.62 -9.47 16.01
CA SER A 76 -11.82 -10.87 16.38
C SER A 76 -10.61 -11.74 16.09
N GLY A 77 -9.53 -11.16 15.57
CA GLY A 77 -8.30 -11.86 15.24
C GLY A 77 -8.35 -12.68 13.97
N LYS A 78 -9.35 -12.46 13.13
CA LYS A 78 -9.49 -13.11 11.82
C LYS A 78 -9.07 -12.15 10.70
N ALA A 79 -8.74 -12.70 9.53
CA ALA A 79 -8.32 -11.91 8.39
C ALA A 79 -9.30 -10.76 8.13
N MET A 80 -8.73 -9.57 7.91
CA MET A 80 -9.51 -8.37 7.59
C MET A 80 -10.23 -8.55 6.26
N SER A 81 -11.54 -8.31 6.26
CA SER A 81 -12.33 -8.33 5.03
C SER A 81 -12.22 -7.00 4.29
N ARG A 82 -12.57 -7.01 3.01
CA ARG A 82 -12.63 -5.81 2.20
C ARG A 82 -13.63 -4.79 2.78
N GLN A 83 -14.79 -5.26 3.23
CA GLN A 83 -15.80 -4.41 3.88
C GLN A 83 -15.29 -3.83 5.19
N GLY A 84 -14.58 -4.64 5.99
CA GLY A 84 -13.96 -4.17 7.24
C GLY A 84 -12.92 -3.11 6.98
N PHE A 85 -12.09 -3.28 5.97
CA PHE A 85 -11.11 -2.26 5.56
C PHE A 85 -11.80 -0.96 5.16
N TRP A 86 -12.89 -1.03 4.39
CA TRP A 86 -13.67 0.14 3.99
C TRP A 86 -14.17 0.94 5.17
N LYS A 87 -14.70 0.24 6.19
CA LYS A 87 -15.18 0.89 7.42
C LYS A 87 -14.05 1.61 8.14
N VAL A 88 -12.88 0.98 8.24
CA VAL A 88 -11.71 1.59 8.87
C VAL A 88 -11.26 2.82 8.10
N LEU A 89 -11.16 2.73 6.78
CA LEU A 89 -10.76 3.85 5.93
C LEU A 89 -11.73 5.02 6.05
N LYS A 90 -13.03 4.75 6.02
CA LYS A 90 -14.06 5.77 6.17
C LYS A 90 -13.98 6.46 7.54
N GLY A 91 -13.73 5.68 8.60
CA GLY A 91 -13.54 6.22 9.94
C GLY A 91 -12.36 7.19 10.02
N TYR A 92 -11.23 6.82 9.44
CA TYR A 92 -10.06 7.69 9.38
C TYR A 92 -10.32 8.96 8.57
N ALA A 93 -11.02 8.84 7.44
CA ALA A 93 -11.38 9.98 6.62
C ALA A 93 -12.28 10.95 7.38
N ASP A 94 -13.28 10.44 8.09
CA ASP A 94 -14.18 11.25 8.91
C ASP A 94 -13.40 11.97 10.03
N ASP A 95 -12.52 11.26 10.72
CA ASP A 95 -11.68 11.83 11.78
C ASP A 95 -10.74 12.92 11.25
N ALA A 96 -10.27 12.78 10.03
CA ALA A 96 -9.41 13.76 9.37
C ALA A 96 -10.18 14.93 8.76
N GLY A 97 -11.51 14.92 8.82
CA GLY A 97 -12.35 15.96 8.24
C GLY A 97 -12.43 15.93 6.72
N ILE A 98 -12.12 14.80 6.11
CA ILE A 98 -12.18 14.63 4.65
C ILE A 98 -13.63 14.34 4.27
N LYS A 99 -14.23 15.25 3.52
CA LYS A 99 -15.66 15.18 3.16
C LYS A 99 -15.94 14.45 1.85
N ARG A 100 -14.94 14.29 0.99
CA ARG A 100 -15.11 13.56 -0.28
C ARG A 100 -14.88 12.07 -0.06
N ASP A 101 -15.54 11.27 -0.91
CA ASP A 101 -15.38 9.83 -0.88
C ASP A 101 -13.95 9.44 -1.28
N ILE A 102 -13.35 8.57 -0.49
CA ILE A 102 -12.04 8.01 -0.78
C ILE A 102 -12.24 6.60 -1.31
N ALA A 103 -11.86 6.40 -2.57
CA ALA A 103 -11.88 5.07 -3.19
C ALA A 103 -10.57 4.33 -2.87
N PRO A 104 -10.55 2.98 -2.85
CA PRO A 104 -9.31 2.23 -2.61
C PRO A 104 -8.18 2.58 -3.56
N HIS A 105 -8.50 2.90 -4.82
CA HIS A 105 -7.50 3.28 -5.81
C HIS A 105 -6.92 4.69 -5.57
N THR A 106 -7.51 5.50 -4.70
CA THR A 106 -7.02 6.86 -4.40
C THR A 106 -5.60 6.84 -3.82
N LEU A 107 -5.35 5.96 -2.87
CA LEU A 107 -4.02 5.82 -2.27
C LEU A 107 -3.00 5.30 -3.28
N ARG A 108 -3.41 4.37 -4.11
CA ARG A 108 -2.56 3.82 -5.16
C ARG A 108 -2.21 4.86 -6.22
N HIS A 109 -3.19 5.65 -6.60
CA HIS A 109 -3.02 6.78 -7.50
C HIS A 109 -2.02 7.79 -6.93
N SER A 110 -2.19 8.16 -5.66
CA SER A 110 -1.28 9.09 -4.97
C SER A 110 0.15 8.56 -4.92
N PHE A 111 0.33 7.27 -4.67
CA PHE A 111 1.63 6.63 -4.69
C PHE A 111 2.30 6.77 -6.06
N ALA A 112 1.58 6.42 -7.12
CA ALA A 112 2.10 6.50 -8.48
C ALA A 112 2.51 7.92 -8.85
N VAL A 113 1.66 8.90 -8.56
CA VAL A 113 1.94 10.32 -8.82
C VAL A 113 3.17 10.78 -8.05
N HIS A 114 3.25 10.48 -6.76
CA HIS A 114 4.40 10.89 -5.94
C HIS A 114 5.72 10.26 -6.40
N MET A 115 5.70 9.00 -6.78
CA MET A 115 6.90 8.35 -7.32
C MET A 115 7.38 9.01 -8.61
N LEU A 116 6.47 9.30 -9.53
CA LEU A 116 6.80 9.99 -10.79
C LEU A 116 7.29 11.40 -10.53
N GLN A 117 6.68 12.14 -9.61
CA GLN A 117 7.12 13.48 -9.22
C GLN A 117 8.52 13.47 -8.63
N ASN A 118 8.91 12.41 -7.95
CA ASN A 118 10.23 12.25 -7.34
C ASN A 118 11.27 11.66 -8.32
N GLY A 119 10.96 11.61 -9.61
CA GLY A 119 11.89 11.23 -10.65
C GLY A 119 11.95 9.74 -10.96
N ALA A 120 11.03 8.95 -10.43
CA ALA A 120 10.97 7.53 -10.76
C ALA A 120 10.59 7.35 -12.23
N ASP A 121 11.22 6.36 -12.86
CA ASP A 121 10.92 5.96 -14.22
C ASP A 121 9.53 5.32 -14.28
N ILE A 122 8.76 5.64 -15.32
CA ILE A 122 7.39 5.12 -15.48
C ILE A 122 7.37 3.58 -15.53
N ARG A 123 8.38 2.96 -16.15
CA ARG A 123 8.48 1.49 -16.17
C ARG A 123 8.66 0.90 -14.78
N SER A 124 9.51 1.51 -13.98
CA SER A 124 9.72 1.07 -12.60
C SER A 124 8.45 1.15 -11.79
N VAL A 125 7.69 2.24 -11.95
CA VAL A 125 6.38 2.40 -11.28
C VAL A 125 5.39 1.34 -11.77
N GLN A 126 5.36 1.07 -13.07
CA GLN A 126 4.50 0.03 -13.64
C GLN A 126 4.84 -1.37 -13.10
N GLU A 127 6.12 -1.69 -12.95
CA GLU A 127 6.56 -2.96 -12.38
C GLU A 127 6.14 -3.10 -10.92
N MET A 128 6.29 -2.04 -10.13
CA MET A 128 5.89 -2.05 -8.73
C MET A 128 4.37 -2.19 -8.56
N LEU A 129 3.60 -1.56 -9.44
CA LEU A 129 2.13 -1.63 -9.41
C LEU A 129 1.57 -2.90 -10.04
N GLY A 130 2.36 -3.61 -10.86
CA GLY A 130 1.93 -4.76 -11.61
C GLY A 130 1.48 -4.38 -13.02
N HIS A 131 1.69 -5.28 -13.98
CA HIS A 131 1.44 -5.01 -15.40
C HIS A 131 -0.03 -4.75 -15.75
N SER A 132 -0.97 -5.25 -14.95
CA SER A 132 -2.39 -5.04 -15.18
C SER A 132 -2.83 -3.57 -15.04
N ASP A 133 -1.98 -2.71 -14.48
CA ASP A 133 -2.29 -1.29 -14.27
C ASP A 133 -1.53 -0.34 -15.18
N ILE A 134 -1.00 -0.85 -16.28
CA ILE A 134 -0.25 -0.04 -17.26
C ILE A 134 -1.07 1.16 -17.73
N SER A 135 -2.35 0.93 -18.05
CA SER A 135 -3.25 2.01 -18.48
C SER A 135 -3.43 3.09 -17.43
N THR A 136 -3.55 2.71 -16.17
CA THR A 136 -3.68 3.63 -15.04
C THR A 136 -2.40 4.45 -14.86
N THR A 137 -1.26 3.80 -14.92
CA THR A 137 0.04 4.46 -14.78
C THR A 137 0.33 5.42 -15.93
N GLN A 138 -0.09 5.07 -17.15
CA GLN A 138 0.11 5.90 -18.33
C GLN A 138 -0.65 7.23 -18.29
N VAL A 139 -1.62 7.38 -17.40
CA VAL A 139 -2.33 8.66 -17.20
C VAL A 139 -1.38 9.74 -16.65
N TYR A 140 -0.29 9.37 -16.00
CA TYR A 140 0.60 10.29 -15.28
C TYR A 140 1.78 10.86 -16.10
N PRO A 141 2.15 10.37 -17.28
CA PRO A 141 3.36 10.87 -17.97
C PRO A 141 3.34 12.38 -18.22
N VAL A 142 2.17 12.95 -18.53
CA VAL A 142 2.03 14.39 -18.78
C VAL A 142 2.33 15.19 -17.51
N SER A 143 1.76 14.79 -16.37
CA SER A 143 2.02 15.45 -15.07
C SER A 143 3.49 15.34 -14.67
N TYR A 144 4.08 14.17 -14.84
CA TYR A 144 5.48 13.92 -14.55
C TYR A 144 6.39 14.79 -15.42
N THR A 145 6.15 14.81 -16.71
CA THR A 145 6.94 15.61 -17.66
C THR A 145 6.85 17.10 -17.34
N HIS A 146 5.67 17.60 -17.03
CA HIS A 146 5.44 18.99 -16.68
C HIS A 146 6.22 19.39 -15.42
N LEU A 147 6.14 18.58 -14.37
CA LEU A 147 6.85 18.82 -13.11
C LEU A 147 8.36 18.80 -13.30
N ARG A 148 8.87 17.89 -14.10
CA ARG A 148 10.29 17.81 -14.38
C ARG A 148 10.79 19.02 -15.19
N ALA A 149 9.99 19.51 -16.11
CA ALA A 149 10.29 20.72 -16.86
C ALA A 149 10.38 21.93 -15.92
N HIS A 150 9.51 22.05 -14.93
CA HIS A 150 9.56 23.07 -13.90
C HIS A 150 10.82 22.98 -13.05
N GLU A 151 11.20 21.78 -12.62
CA GLU A 151 12.42 21.57 -11.84
C GLU A 151 13.68 21.94 -12.59
N THR A 152 13.74 21.68 -13.89
CA THR A 152 14.90 22.01 -14.71
C THR A 152 15.00 23.49 -15.07
N SER A 153 13.91 24.24 -14.99
CA SER A 153 13.91 25.69 -15.27
C SER A 153 14.16 26.52 -14.01
N ALA A 154 14.19 25.92 -12.88
CA ALA A 154 14.49 26.59 -11.62
C ALA A 154 15.98 26.54 -11.29
#